data_f156efe21d2d5b6e78633b20ce84dd12
#
_entry.id   f156efe21d2d5b6e78633b20ce84dd12
#
_cell.length_a   1.000
_cell.length_b   1.000
_cell.length_c   1.000
_cell.angle_alpha   90.00
_cell.angle_beta   90.00
_cell.angle_gamma   90.00
#
_symmetry.space_group_name_H-M   'P 1'
#
loop_
_entity.id
_entity.type
_entity.pdbx_description
1 polymer ?
#
loop_
_entity_poly.entity_id
_entity_poly.type
_entity_poly.pdbx_seq_one_letter_code
_entity_poly.pdbx_strand_id
1 'polypeptide(L)'
;MTLRGTAAIVGFGELPTRRTYPGRTTYSLCTEATRLAIIDAGLRKEDIDGLVTRGSDISPMDLAEYMGLHLGFCEGVTQHGASGAHSIVVAASAIHAGLAHTVLCVLGGSRDPEVGGFGPGIVRGAPPPSKGTEFEGPFGPSAGANTGYALMKQRHMYEFGTTQQ
;
A
#
# COMPACT_ATOMS: atom_id res chain seq x y z
N MET A 1 11.73 22.51 13.37
CA MET A 1 10.59 22.58 12.42
C MET A 1 9.75 21.32 12.62
N THR A 2 8.45 21.40 12.55
CA THR A 2 7.53 20.27 12.73
C THR A 2 6.58 20.22 11.54
N LEU A 3 6.15 19.02 11.12
CA LEU A 3 5.15 18.83 10.05
C LEU A 3 3.72 19.17 10.50
N ARG A 4 3.53 19.55 11.77
CA ARG A 4 2.21 19.81 12.31
C ARG A 4 1.56 21.02 11.62
N GLY A 5 0.41 20.83 11.03
CA GLY A 5 -0.37 21.89 10.38
C GLY A 5 0.17 22.33 9.01
N THR A 6 1.11 21.57 8.41
CA THR A 6 1.67 21.91 7.09
C THR A 6 0.93 21.30 5.92
N ALA A 7 0.17 20.24 6.15
CA ALA A 7 -0.65 19.58 5.14
C ALA A 7 -1.99 19.14 5.73
N ALA A 8 -2.98 18.97 4.88
CA ALA A 8 -4.30 18.45 5.22
C ALA A 8 -4.69 17.35 4.23
N ILE A 9 -5.46 16.37 4.69
CA ILE A 9 -6.12 15.40 3.81
C ILE A 9 -7.41 16.06 3.33
N VAL A 10 -7.53 16.27 2.02
CA VAL A 10 -8.63 17.01 1.41
C VAL A 10 -9.60 16.13 0.62
N GLY A 11 -9.23 14.89 0.34
CA GLY A 11 -10.10 13.95 -0.37
C GLY A 11 -9.72 12.50 -0.09
N PHE A 12 -10.71 11.64 -0.23
CA PHE A 12 -10.60 10.20 -0.02
C PHE A 12 -11.38 9.44 -1.10
N GLY A 13 -10.83 8.35 -1.57
CA GLY A 13 -11.47 7.48 -2.55
C GLY A 13 -11.20 6.02 -2.26
N GLU A 14 -12.27 5.24 -2.17
CA GLU A 14 -12.21 3.80 -1.92
C GLU A 14 -13.18 3.06 -2.84
N LEU A 15 -12.76 1.91 -3.32
CA LEU A 15 -13.65 1.00 -4.05
C LEU A 15 -14.39 0.08 -3.07
N PRO A 16 -15.61 -0.37 -3.40
CA PRO A 16 -16.33 -1.32 -2.58
C PRO A 16 -15.49 -2.56 -2.31
N THR A 17 -15.43 -3.00 -1.05
CA THR A 17 -14.68 -4.20 -0.67
C THR A 17 -15.28 -5.44 -1.35
N ARG A 18 -14.46 -6.10 -2.18
CA ARG A 18 -14.80 -7.34 -2.89
C ARG A 18 -13.63 -8.31 -2.82
N ARG A 19 -13.92 -9.59 -2.95
CA ARG A 19 -12.88 -10.62 -2.99
C ARG A 19 -12.02 -10.50 -4.25
N THR A 20 -12.65 -10.23 -5.39
CA THR A 20 -12.02 -10.06 -6.69
C THR A 20 -12.75 -8.99 -7.50
N TYR A 21 -12.04 -8.42 -8.46
CA TYR A 21 -12.57 -7.52 -9.48
C TYR A 21 -12.22 -8.12 -10.85
N PRO A 22 -13.05 -9.03 -11.39
CA PRO A 22 -12.75 -9.75 -12.62
C PRO A 22 -12.43 -8.79 -13.78
N GLY A 23 -11.32 -9.08 -14.49
CA GLY A 23 -10.87 -8.27 -15.63
C GLY A 23 -10.29 -6.90 -15.27
N ARG A 24 -10.14 -6.58 -13.98
CA ARG A 24 -9.57 -5.29 -13.55
C ARG A 24 -8.14 -5.45 -13.05
N THR A 25 -7.23 -4.74 -13.68
CA THR A 25 -5.82 -4.69 -13.28
C THR A 25 -5.64 -3.82 -12.04
N THR A 26 -4.49 -3.98 -11.35
CA THR A 26 -4.09 -3.10 -10.24
C THR A 26 -4.13 -1.62 -10.66
N TYR A 27 -3.61 -1.29 -11.85
CA TYR A 27 -3.62 0.08 -12.38
C TYR A 27 -5.03 0.62 -12.55
N SER A 28 -5.93 -0.17 -13.14
CA SER A 28 -7.32 0.26 -13.35
C SER A 28 -8.08 0.48 -12.03
N LEU A 29 -7.82 -0.33 -11.00
CA LEU A 29 -8.43 -0.16 -9.68
C LEU A 29 -7.87 1.06 -8.96
N CYS A 30 -6.55 1.25 -8.98
CA CYS A 30 -5.91 2.41 -8.39
C CYS A 30 -6.36 3.71 -9.06
N THR A 31 -6.48 3.73 -10.39
CA THR A 31 -6.98 4.89 -11.13
C THR A 31 -8.43 5.23 -10.78
N GLU A 32 -9.29 4.22 -10.63
CA GLU A 32 -10.68 4.44 -10.23
C GLU A 32 -10.79 5.02 -8.81
N ALA A 33 -10.06 4.45 -7.85
CA ALA A 33 -10.00 4.99 -6.48
C ALA A 33 -9.45 6.41 -6.45
N THR A 34 -8.41 6.69 -7.24
CA THR A 34 -7.84 8.02 -7.40
C THR A 34 -8.87 9.01 -7.96
N ARG A 35 -9.61 8.62 -8.99
CA ARG A 35 -10.67 9.48 -9.56
C ARG A 35 -11.72 9.86 -8.49
N LEU A 36 -12.10 8.91 -7.64
CA LEU A 36 -13.03 9.18 -6.53
C LEU A 36 -12.44 10.17 -5.52
N ALA A 37 -11.16 10.00 -5.15
CA ALA A 37 -10.49 10.92 -4.23
C ALA A 37 -10.37 12.35 -4.79
N ILE A 38 -10.06 12.49 -6.07
CA ILE A 38 -9.97 13.80 -6.75
C ILE A 38 -11.34 14.49 -6.77
N ILE A 39 -12.41 13.73 -7.05
CA ILE A 39 -13.78 14.26 -7.03
C ILE A 39 -14.18 14.69 -5.62
N ASP A 40 -13.89 13.85 -4.61
CA ASP A 40 -14.20 14.16 -3.21
C ASP A 40 -13.48 15.43 -2.73
N ALA A 41 -12.23 15.63 -3.19
CA ALA A 41 -11.46 16.82 -2.89
C ALA A 41 -11.96 18.09 -3.64
N GLY A 42 -12.84 17.95 -4.64
CA GLY A 42 -13.24 19.04 -5.52
C GLY A 42 -12.11 19.55 -6.43
N LEU A 43 -11.12 18.71 -6.68
CA LEU A 43 -9.94 19.02 -7.49
C LEU A 43 -10.10 18.50 -8.92
N ARG A 44 -9.18 18.90 -9.78
CA ARG A 44 -9.00 18.35 -11.14
C ARG A 44 -7.73 17.53 -11.18
N LYS A 45 -7.60 16.68 -12.18
CA LYS A 45 -6.38 15.86 -12.38
C LYS A 45 -5.12 16.73 -12.52
N GLU A 46 -5.24 17.86 -13.16
CA GLU A 46 -4.16 18.83 -13.42
C GLU A 46 -3.66 19.52 -12.14
N ASP A 47 -4.44 19.48 -11.08
CA ASP A 47 -4.07 20.07 -9.79
C ASP A 47 -3.15 19.15 -8.97
N ILE A 48 -2.93 17.88 -9.44
CA ILE A 48 -2.05 16.91 -8.80
C ILE A 48 -0.64 17.07 -9.33
N ASP A 49 0.30 17.42 -8.47
CA ASP A 49 1.72 17.62 -8.79
C ASP A 49 2.67 16.67 -8.03
N GLY A 50 2.13 15.80 -7.17
CA GLY A 50 2.87 14.77 -6.46
C GLY A 50 2.14 13.43 -6.38
N LEU A 51 2.89 12.33 -6.33
CA LEU A 51 2.37 10.96 -6.21
C LEU A 51 3.24 10.14 -5.27
N VAL A 52 2.62 9.46 -4.33
CA VAL A 52 3.24 8.44 -3.48
C VAL A 52 2.46 7.14 -3.62
N THR A 53 3.14 6.05 -3.95
CA THR A 53 2.52 4.73 -4.04
C THR A 53 3.15 3.75 -3.07
N ARG A 54 2.51 2.60 -2.86
CA ARG A 54 3.18 1.44 -2.27
C ARG A 54 4.01 0.75 -3.35
N GLY A 55 5.31 1.08 -3.37
CA GLY A 55 6.24 0.69 -4.44
C GLY A 55 6.39 -0.82 -4.66
N SER A 56 6.03 -1.66 -3.65
CA SER A 56 5.99 -3.12 -3.82
C SER A 56 4.82 -3.62 -4.67
N ASP A 57 3.77 -2.85 -4.78
CA ASP A 57 2.52 -3.26 -5.43
C ASP A 57 2.33 -2.58 -6.79
N ILE A 58 2.77 -1.33 -6.88
CA ILE A 58 2.61 -0.53 -8.08
C ILE A 58 3.75 0.49 -8.18
N SER A 59 4.42 0.50 -9.33
CA SER A 59 5.42 1.53 -9.63
C SER A 59 4.75 2.90 -9.71
N PRO A 60 5.26 3.90 -8.98
CA PRO A 60 4.68 5.24 -9.05
C PRO A 60 4.81 5.87 -10.44
N MET A 61 5.92 5.63 -11.14
CA MET A 61 6.13 6.14 -12.50
C MET A 61 5.15 5.54 -13.50
N ASP A 62 4.95 4.21 -13.44
CA ASP A 62 4.02 3.53 -14.34
C ASP A 62 2.58 3.96 -14.08
N LEU A 63 2.20 4.20 -12.82
CA LEU A 63 0.88 4.72 -12.49
C LEU A 63 0.70 6.15 -12.98
N ALA A 64 1.71 6.99 -12.82
CA ALA A 64 1.69 8.36 -13.33
C ALA A 64 1.50 8.40 -14.85
N GLU A 65 2.24 7.55 -15.58
CA GLU A 65 2.10 7.39 -17.03
C GLU A 65 0.70 6.89 -17.41
N TYR A 66 0.25 5.82 -16.76
CA TYR A 66 -1.07 5.24 -17.00
C TYR A 66 -2.21 6.25 -16.81
N MET A 67 -2.08 7.13 -15.84
CA MET A 67 -3.06 8.17 -15.54
C MET A 67 -2.84 9.46 -16.35
N GLY A 68 -1.71 9.62 -17.02
CA GLY A 68 -1.31 10.85 -17.71
C GLY A 68 -1.15 12.01 -16.73
N LEU A 69 -0.46 11.79 -15.61
CA LEU A 69 -0.12 12.83 -14.63
C LEU A 69 1.22 13.48 -15.00
N HIS A 70 1.30 14.79 -14.75
CA HIS A 70 2.53 15.57 -14.89
C HIS A 70 3.03 15.98 -13.51
N LEU A 71 3.99 15.24 -12.96
CA LEU A 71 4.39 15.33 -11.56
C LEU A 71 5.74 16.01 -11.39
N GLY A 72 5.84 16.88 -10.37
CA GLY A 72 7.11 17.39 -9.86
C GLY A 72 7.72 16.48 -8.79
N PHE A 73 6.90 15.65 -8.12
CA PHE A 73 7.33 14.74 -7.07
C PHE A 73 6.70 13.36 -7.25
N CYS A 74 7.53 12.29 -7.17
CA CYS A 74 7.06 10.93 -7.37
C CYS A 74 7.88 9.96 -6.51
N GLU A 75 7.24 9.19 -5.61
CA GLU A 75 7.93 8.33 -4.64
C GLU A 75 7.20 6.99 -4.43
N GLY A 76 7.97 5.93 -4.26
CA GLY A 76 7.49 4.61 -3.91
C GLY A 76 7.89 4.22 -2.48
N VAL A 77 6.94 4.03 -1.58
CA VAL A 77 7.21 3.65 -0.19
C VAL A 77 6.98 2.15 0.04
N THR A 78 7.84 1.54 0.85
CA THR A 78 7.70 0.12 1.22
C THR A 78 8.00 -0.05 2.70
N GLN A 79 6.95 0.01 3.52
CA GLN A 79 6.99 -0.19 4.97
C GLN A 79 6.03 -1.31 5.40
N HIS A 80 5.91 -2.33 4.57
CA HIS A 80 4.98 -3.45 4.80
C HIS A 80 3.56 -2.94 5.16
N GLY A 81 3.01 -3.36 6.30
CA GLY A 81 1.69 -2.94 6.75
C GLY A 81 1.56 -1.45 7.13
N ALA A 82 2.67 -0.76 7.36
CA ALA A 82 2.69 0.65 7.71
C ALA A 82 2.78 1.58 6.48
N SER A 83 2.87 1.04 5.26
CA SER A 83 3.08 1.84 4.03
C SER A 83 2.01 2.93 3.86
N GLY A 84 0.76 2.67 4.26
CA GLY A 84 -0.32 3.66 4.18
C GLY A 84 -0.08 4.90 5.01
N ALA A 85 0.22 4.72 6.29
CA ALA A 85 0.53 5.84 7.17
C ALA A 85 1.83 6.53 6.76
N HIS A 86 2.83 5.76 6.32
CA HIS A 86 4.11 6.29 5.88
C HIS A 86 3.97 7.14 4.60
N SER A 87 3.12 6.77 3.66
CA SER A 87 2.88 7.57 2.45
C SER A 87 2.36 8.97 2.78
N ILE A 88 1.50 9.09 3.80
CA ILE A 88 1.00 10.40 4.27
C ILE A 88 2.14 11.24 4.88
N VAL A 89 3.04 10.62 5.63
CA VAL A 89 4.21 11.33 6.17
C VAL A 89 5.14 11.82 5.06
N VAL A 90 5.39 10.98 4.05
CA VAL A 90 6.21 11.36 2.88
C VAL A 90 5.55 12.49 2.10
N ALA A 91 4.25 12.41 1.84
CA ALA A 91 3.50 13.46 1.16
C ALA A 91 3.55 14.80 1.93
N ALA A 92 3.30 14.77 3.25
CA ALA A 92 3.40 15.96 4.09
C ALA A 92 4.81 16.56 4.11
N SER A 93 5.85 15.70 4.08
CA SER A 93 7.24 16.14 4.01
C SER A 93 7.55 16.79 2.66
N ALA A 94 7.06 16.23 1.56
CA ALA A 94 7.24 16.80 0.23
C ALA A 94 6.56 18.18 0.10
N ILE A 95 5.34 18.32 0.62
CA ILE A 95 4.61 19.60 0.66
C ILE A 95 5.38 20.61 1.54
N HIS A 96 5.84 20.20 2.71
CA HIS A 96 6.63 21.08 3.61
C HIS A 96 7.93 21.56 2.98
N ALA A 97 8.58 20.71 2.19
CA ALA A 97 9.81 21.02 1.47
C ALA A 97 9.58 21.83 0.18
N GLY A 98 8.32 22.07 -0.22
CA GLY A 98 8.00 22.78 -1.46
C GLY A 98 8.25 21.95 -2.73
N LEU A 99 8.35 20.63 -2.60
CA LEU A 99 8.52 19.71 -3.74
C LEU A 99 7.23 19.45 -4.50
N ALA A 100 6.09 19.60 -3.84
CA ALA A 100 4.75 19.46 -4.39
C ALA A 100 3.75 20.25 -3.54
N HIS A 101 2.56 20.53 -4.09
CA HIS A 101 1.46 21.21 -3.41
C HIS A 101 0.30 20.27 -3.14
N THR A 102 0.00 19.39 -4.08
CA THR A 102 -1.09 18.42 -4.00
C THR A 102 -0.57 17.02 -4.29
N VAL A 103 -0.44 16.22 -3.25
CA VAL A 103 0.15 14.87 -3.33
C VAL A 103 -0.94 13.82 -3.21
N LEU A 104 -0.99 12.94 -4.19
CA LEU A 104 -1.84 11.78 -4.21
C LEU A 104 -1.12 10.61 -3.52
N CYS A 105 -1.77 9.97 -2.54
CA CYS A 105 -1.27 8.76 -1.89
C CYS A 105 -2.11 7.57 -2.34
N VAL A 106 -1.54 6.69 -3.16
CA VAL A 106 -2.26 5.54 -3.73
C VAL A 106 -1.75 4.23 -3.17
N LEU A 107 -2.68 3.49 -2.56
CA LEU A 107 -2.40 2.17 -2.01
C LEU A 107 -3.45 1.21 -2.51
N GLY A 108 -3.02 0.06 -2.95
CA GLY A 108 -3.95 -0.96 -3.42
C GLY A 108 -3.28 -1.95 -4.36
N GLY A 109 -4.05 -2.94 -4.73
CA GLY A 109 -3.62 -3.95 -5.67
C GLY A 109 -4.76 -4.92 -5.94
N SER A 110 -4.78 -5.49 -7.13
CA SER A 110 -5.63 -6.61 -7.45
C SER A 110 -5.08 -7.87 -6.79
N ARG A 111 -5.95 -8.71 -6.25
CA ARG A 111 -5.63 -10.08 -5.84
C ARG A 111 -6.11 -11.11 -6.84
N ASP A 112 -6.48 -10.65 -8.01
CA ASP A 112 -6.92 -11.52 -9.09
C ASP A 112 -5.67 -12.13 -9.77
N PRO A 113 -5.49 -13.47 -9.71
CA PRO A 113 -4.33 -14.13 -10.30
C PRO A 113 -4.31 -14.05 -11.83
N GLU A 114 -5.45 -13.86 -12.47
CA GLU A 114 -5.56 -13.80 -13.95
C GLU A 114 -5.02 -12.48 -14.50
N VAL A 115 -5.07 -11.42 -13.71
CA VAL A 115 -4.60 -10.08 -14.12
C VAL A 115 -3.30 -9.64 -13.43
N GLY A 116 -2.56 -10.58 -12.83
CA GLY A 116 -1.26 -10.30 -12.22
C GLY A 116 -1.33 -9.68 -10.82
N GLY A 117 -2.46 -9.82 -10.12
CA GLY A 117 -2.59 -9.35 -8.73
C GLY A 117 -1.87 -10.23 -7.72
N PHE A 118 -1.71 -9.72 -6.49
CA PHE A 118 -1.26 -10.50 -5.35
C PHE A 118 -2.34 -11.51 -4.97
N GLY A 119 -2.28 -12.72 -5.51
CA GLY A 119 -3.13 -13.83 -5.09
C GLY A 119 -2.74 -14.33 -3.69
N PRO A 120 -3.71 -14.87 -2.90
CA PRO A 120 -3.37 -15.62 -1.70
C PRO A 120 -2.56 -16.85 -2.13
N GLY A 121 -1.32 -16.91 -1.71
CA GLY A 121 -0.46 -18.07 -1.94
C GLY A 121 0.39 -18.04 -3.20
N ILE A 122 0.68 -16.89 -3.79
CA ILE A 122 1.79 -16.83 -4.73
C ILE A 122 3.11 -16.92 -3.95
N VAL A 123 3.41 -18.10 -3.53
CA VAL A 123 4.79 -18.55 -3.41
C VAL A 123 5.26 -18.84 -4.84
N ARG A 124 5.45 -17.80 -5.64
CA ARG A 124 6.23 -17.91 -6.87
C ARG A 124 7.70 -17.95 -6.49
N GLY A 125 8.19 -19.14 -6.27
CA GLY A 125 9.53 -19.40 -5.77
C GLY A 125 9.57 -19.26 -4.24
N ALA A 126 10.41 -20.05 -3.57
CA ALA A 126 10.74 -19.80 -2.19
C ALA A 126 11.23 -18.34 -2.10
N PRO A 127 10.72 -17.54 -1.17
CA PRO A 127 11.29 -16.21 -0.93
C PRO A 127 12.80 -16.40 -0.75
N PRO A 128 13.64 -15.47 -1.22
CA PRO A 128 15.06 -15.57 -0.98
C PRO A 128 15.26 -15.75 0.52
N PRO A 129 16.23 -16.58 0.95
CA PRO A 129 16.46 -16.83 2.36
C PRO A 129 16.64 -15.50 3.07
N SER A 130 15.61 -15.06 3.76
CA SER A 130 15.65 -13.92 4.67
C SER A 130 15.95 -14.45 6.05
N LYS A 131 16.56 -13.63 6.90
CA LYS A 131 16.84 -13.99 8.29
C LYS A 131 15.56 -14.50 8.96
N GLY A 132 15.50 -15.80 9.24
CA GLY A 132 14.35 -16.47 9.87
C GLY A 132 13.63 -17.49 8.97
N THR A 133 13.53 -17.29 7.66
CA THR A 133 12.82 -18.24 6.77
C THR A 133 13.52 -19.61 6.68
N GLU A 134 14.81 -19.65 6.90
CA GLU A 134 15.58 -20.91 7.02
C GLU A 134 15.12 -21.78 8.20
N PHE A 135 14.64 -21.15 9.28
CA PHE A 135 14.10 -21.86 10.44
C PHE A 135 12.63 -22.22 10.28
N GLU A 136 11.90 -21.49 9.45
CA GLU A 136 10.48 -21.74 9.18
C GLU A 136 10.28 -22.84 8.11
N GLY A 137 11.19 -22.93 7.13
CA GLY A 137 11.09 -23.84 6.01
C GLY A 137 10.81 -25.30 6.37
N PRO A 138 11.46 -25.89 7.38
CA PRO A 138 11.20 -27.28 7.81
C PRO A 138 9.78 -27.51 8.35
N PHE A 139 9.08 -26.47 8.79
CA PHE A 139 7.73 -26.55 9.34
C PHE A 139 6.63 -26.30 8.32
N GLY A 140 7.00 -26.10 7.06
CA GLY A 140 6.08 -25.87 5.95
C GLY A 140 5.91 -24.41 5.56
N PRO A 141 5.05 -24.12 4.57
CA PRO A 141 4.87 -22.77 4.06
C PRO A 141 4.27 -21.87 5.12
N SER A 142 4.93 -20.75 5.38
CA SER A 142 4.40 -19.69 6.23
C SER A 142 3.27 -18.93 5.52
N ALA A 143 2.18 -18.65 6.21
CA ALA A 143 1.10 -17.79 5.73
C ALA A 143 1.45 -16.29 5.87
N GLY A 144 2.71 -15.92 5.71
CA GLY A 144 3.21 -14.57 5.88
C GLY A 144 3.13 -14.12 7.34
N ALA A 145 2.76 -12.87 7.57
CA ALA A 145 2.72 -12.29 8.91
C ALA A 145 1.80 -13.04 9.89
N ASN A 146 0.74 -13.69 9.39
CA ASN A 146 -0.23 -14.38 10.23
C ASN A 146 0.39 -15.53 11.04
N THR A 147 1.32 -16.30 10.45
CA THR A 147 2.02 -17.37 11.16
C THR A 147 2.85 -16.81 12.32
N GLY A 148 3.62 -15.74 12.08
CA GLY A 148 4.41 -15.09 13.11
C GLY A 148 3.56 -14.57 14.27
N TYR A 149 2.46 -13.90 13.98
CA TYR A 149 1.52 -13.42 15.00
C TYR A 149 0.83 -14.53 15.75
N ALA A 150 0.51 -15.65 15.10
CA ALA A 150 -0.06 -16.81 15.76
C ALA A 150 0.91 -17.42 16.79
N LEU A 151 2.20 -17.54 16.43
CA LEU A 151 3.24 -18.01 17.33
C LEU A 151 3.44 -17.07 18.53
N MET A 152 3.47 -15.76 18.29
CA MET A 152 3.54 -14.75 19.36
C MET A 152 2.34 -14.85 20.30
N LYS A 153 1.12 -14.98 19.76
CA LYS A 153 -0.08 -15.18 20.55
C LYS A 153 -0.02 -16.47 21.38
N GLN A 154 0.40 -17.57 20.76
CA GLN A 154 0.55 -18.84 21.46
C GLN A 154 1.53 -18.73 22.63
N ARG A 155 2.66 -18.05 22.44
CA ARG A 155 3.63 -17.79 23.50
C ARG A 155 3.03 -16.95 24.63
N HIS A 156 2.30 -15.88 24.30
CA HIS A 156 1.61 -15.05 25.27
C HIS A 156 0.59 -15.85 26.08
N MET A 157 -0.19 -16.71 25.43
CA MET A 157 -1.15 -17.59 26.12
C MET A 157 -0.46 -18.53 27.10
N TYR A 158 0.68 -19.09 26.69
CA TYR A 158 1.48 -19.97 27.55
C TYR A 158 2.05 -19.23 28.78
N GLU A 159 2.62 -18.04 28.60
CA GLU A 159 3.27 -17.28 29.66
C GLU A 159 2.26 -16.62 30.63
N PHE A 160 1.15 -16.14 30.14
CA PHE A 160 0.22 -15.30 30.90
C PHE A 160 -1.15 -15.95 31.13
N GLY A 161 -1.34 -17.19 30.72
CA GLY A 161 -2.59 -17.94 30.92
C GLY A 161 -3.79 -17.33 30.20
N THR A 162 -3.59 -16.47 29.19
CA THR A 162 -4.69 -15.91 28.40
C THR A 162 -5.29 -16.95 27.46
N THR A 163 -6.57 -16.84 27.17
CA THR A 163 -7.30 -17.76 26.29
C THR A 163 -7.66 -17.12 24.95
N GLN A 164 -7.99 -17.95 23.99
CA GLN A 164 -8.58 -17.50 22.72
C GLN A 164 -10.06 -17.21 22.98
N GLN A 165 -10.45 -15.95 22.92
CA GLN A 165 -11.86 -15.53 22.90
C GLN A 165 -12.27 -15.20 21.47
#